data_bda1d34260db6cea5ced6658f3516781
#
_entry.id   bda1d34260db6cea5ced6658f3516781
#
_cell.length_a   1.000
_cell.length_b   1.000
_cell.length_c   1.000
_cell.angle_alpha   90.00
_cell.angle_beta   90.00
_cell.angle_gamma   90.00
#
_symmetry.space_group_name_H-M   'P 1'
#
loop_
_entity.id
_entity.type
_entity.pdbx_description
1 polymer ?
#
loop_
_entity_poly.entity_id
_entity_poly.type
_entity_poly.pdbx_seq_one_letter_code
_entity_poly.pdbx_strand_id
1 'polypeptide(L)'
;MFSGIIEEFATVVAIKKDRENIDFTLTCSFVDELKIDQSVAHNGVCLTVVSIEDNQYVVTAMKETLDRTNLGLLKVGDKVNVERSMLMNGRLDGHIVQGHVDETAKCIATEDADGSTYFTFEYPENREMAKKGYFTVDKGSVTVNGVSLTVCNPTSNTFQVAIIPYTFEHTNFCDIKVGTVVNLEFDILGKYIARLQQL
;
A
#
# COMPACT_ATOMS: atom_id res chain seq x y z
N MET A 1 7.28 7.57 7.43
CA MET A 1 5.87 7.97 7.55
C MET A 1 5.42 8.59 6.25
N PHE A 2 4.19 8.32 5.83
CA PHE A 2 3.61 8.64 4.53
C PHE A 2 2.22 9.24 4.72
N SER A 3 1.64 9.75 3.66
CA SER A 3 0.28 10.32 3.66
C SER A 3 -0.75 9.41 2.96
N GLY A 4 -0.27 8.45 2.18
CA GLY A 4 -1.10 7.62 1.30
C GLY A 4 -1.51 8.32 0.00
N ILE A 5 -0.80 9.39 -0.36
CA ILE A 5 -0.94 10.07 -1.65
C ILE A 5 0.20 9.58 -2.55
N ILE A 6 -0.16 8.77 -3.52
CA ILE A 6 0.81 8.20 -4.45
C ILE A 6 1.35 9.30 -5.36
N GLU A 7 2.69 9.39 -5.47
CA GLU A 7 3.33 10.35 -6.36
C GLU A 7 3.32 9.87 -7.81
N GLU A 8 3.60 8.58 -8.00
CA GLU A 8 3.49 7.88 -9.29
C GLU A 8 3.55 6.36 -9.08
N PHE A 9 3.58 5.59 -10.13
CA PHE A 9 3.95 4.17 -10.07
C PHE A 9 5.33 3.94 -10.68
N ALA A 10 6.19 3.25 -9.95
CA ALA A 10 7.47 2.76 -10.46
C ALA A 10 7.28 1.46 -11.24
N THR A 11 8.21 1.18 -12.16
CA THR A 11 8.24 -0.10 -12.88
C THR A 11 9.33 -1.00 -12.29
N VAL A 12 9.01 -2.26 -12.05
CA VAL A 12 9.99 -3.28 -11.63
C VAL A 12 10.87 -3.63 -12.83
N VAL A 13 12.16 -3.33 -12.74
CA VAL A 13 13.15 -3.58 -13.83
C VAL A 13 13.83 -4.92 -13.65
N ALA A 14 14.16 -5.27 -12.39
CA ALA A 14 14.78 -6.56 -12.08
C ALA A 14 14.38 -7.03 -10.68
N ILE A 15 14.43 -8.34 -10.49
CA ILE A 15 14.17 -9.02 -9.22
C ILE A 15 15.33 -9.98 -8.98
N LYS A 16 16.03 -9.80 -7.85
CA LYS A 16 17.15 -10.65 -7.48
C LYS A 16 16.90 -11.26 -6.11
N LYS A 17 16.88 -12.59 -6.04
CA LYS A 17 16.78 -13.29 -4.77
C LYS A 17 18.15 -13.37 -4.11
N ASP A 18 18.25 -12.93 -2.85
CA ASP A 18 19.40 -13.12 -1.99
C ASP A 18 18.96 -13.83 -0.70
N ARG A 19 19.22 -15.13 -0.63
CA ARG A 19 18.79 -16.03 0.46
C ARG A 19 17.27 -15.99 0.64
N GLU A 20 16.77 -15.47 1.77
CA GLU A 20 15.35 -15.29 2.04
C GLU A 20 14.82 -13.91 1.68
N ASN A 21 15.72 -12.97 1.30
CA ASN A 21 15.36 -11.62 0.88
C ASN A 21 15.21 -11.53 -0.64
N ILE A 22 14.54 -10.49 -1.08
CA ILE A 22 14.43 -10.12 -2.50
C ILE A 22 14.84 -8.67 -2.66
N ASP A 23 15.80 -8.42 -3.56
CA ASP A 23 16.13 -7.10 -4.05
C ASP A 23 15.26 -6.78 -5.27
N PHE A 24 14.55 -5.68 -5.20
CA PHE A 24 13.78 -5.13 -6.32
C PHE A 24 14.55 -3.94 -6.89
N THR A 25 14.86 -4.00 -8.18
CA THR A 25 15.33 -2.84 -8.94
C THR A 25 14.15 -2.18 -9.61
N LEU A 26 13.95 -0.88 -9.36
CA LEU A 26 12.83 -0.12 -9.87
C LEU A 26 13.30 1.16 -10.57
N THR A 27 12.46 1.68 -11.46
CA THR A 27 12.64 2.99 -12.08
C THR A 27 11.37 3.82 -11.97
N CYS A 28 11.53 5.11 -11.77
CA CYS A 28 10.47 6.12 -11.72
C CYS A 28 11.05 7.50 -12.11
N SER A 29 10.20 8.52 -12.21
CA SER A 29 10.65 9.85 -12.68
C SER A 29 11.54 10.60 -11.69
N PHE A 30 11.42 10.30 -10.39
CA PHE A 30 12.15 11.01 -9.33
C PHE A 30 13.37 10.24 -8.76
N VAL A 31 13.93 9.28 -9.51
CA VAL A 31 15.10 8.50 -9.05
C VAL A 31 16.28 9.39 -8.68
N ASP A 32 16.53 10.45 -9.44
CA ASP A 32 17.60 11.43 -9.22
C ASP A 32 17.41 12.28 -7.96
N GLU A 33 16.20 12.34 -7.41
CA GLU A 33 15.89 13.00 -6.14
C GLU A 33 16.03 12.08 -4.92
N LEU A 34 16.15 10.76 -5.15
CA LEU A 34 16.29 9.77 -4.07
C LEU A 34 17.70 9.81 -3.46
N LYS A 35 17.79 9.31 -2.23
CA LYS A 35 19.07 9.13 -1.52
C LYS A 35 19.14 7.74 -0.94
N ILE A 36 20.34 7.17 -0.89
CA ILE A 36 20.60 5.94 -0.12
C ILE A 36 20.17 6.18 1.32
N ASP A 37 19.62 5.16 1.96
CA ASP A 37 19.05 5.18 3.33
C ASP A 37 17.71 5.95 3.46
N GLN A 38 17.14 6.43 2.35
CA GLN A 38 15.81 7.04 2.34
C GLN A 38 14.72 5.98 2.35
N SER A 39 13.62 6.25 3.08
CA SER A 39 12.41 5.41 3.05
C SER A 39 11.49 5.84 1.90
N VAL A 40 11.04 4.86 1.12
CA VAL A 40 10.03 5.00 0.07
C VAL A 40 8.99 3.90 0.27
N ALA A 41 7.71 4.22 0.16
CA ALA A 41 6.63 3.23 0.20
C ALA A 41 6.46 2.59 -1.19
N HIS A 42 6.32 1.26 -1.23
CA HIS A 42 6.11 0.46 -2.44
C HIS A 42 4.85 -0.37 -2.26
N ASN A 43 3.77 -0.05 -2.98
CA ASN A 43 2.45 -0.60 -2.69
C ASN A 43 2.09 -0.51 -1.19
N GLY A 44 2.43 0.60 -0.54
CA GLY A 44 2.23 0.83 0.89
C GLY A 44 3.26 0.16 1.81
N VAL A 45 4.28 -0.51 1.28
CA VAL A 45 5.35 -1.12 2.08
C VAL A 45 6.54 -0.17 2.15
N CYS A 46 6.88 0.28 3.36
CA CYS A 46 8.06 1.09 3.62
C CYS A 46 9.33 0.27 3.42
N LEU A 47 10.12 0.61 2.41
CA LEU A 47 11.42 0.00 2.15
C LEU A 47 12.51 1.09 2.07
N THR A 48 13.72 0.69 2.42
CA THR A 48 14.89 1.58 2.37
C THR A 48 15.60 1.45 1.03
N VAL A 49 15.95 2.58 0.42
CA VAL A 49 16.78 2.63 -0.78
C VAL A 49 18.21 2.21 -0.42
N VAL A 50 18.71 1.15 -1.05
CA VAL A 50 20.05 0.59 -0.75
C VAL A 50 21.08 0.90 -1.82
N SER A 51 20.66 1.15 -3.06
CA SER A 51 21.55 1.66 -4.12
C SER A 51 20.77 2.47 -5.15
N ILE A 52 21.47 3.33 -5.87
CA ILE A 52 20.95 4.14 -6.97
C ILE A 52 22.01 4.14 -8.07
N GLU A 53 21.64 3.74 -9.29
CA GLU A 53 22.53 3.67 -10.46
C GLU A 53 21.69 3.74 -11.75
N ASP A 54 22.17 4.44 -12.76
CA ASP A 54 21.59 4.49 -14.11
C ASP A 54 20.07 4.76 -14.15
N ASN A 55 19.60 5.75 -13.40
CA ASN A 55 18.17 6.07 -13.28
C ASN A 55 17.31 4.94 -12.74
N GLN A 56 17.91 4.08 -11.92
CA GLN A 56 17.27 2.98 -11.22
C GLN A 56 17.66 3.02 -9.74
N TYR A 57 16.81 2.49 -8.89
CA TYR A 57 17.12 2.31 -7.48
C TYR A 57 16.77 0.89 -7.03
N VAL A 58 17.43 0.45 -5.97
CA VAL A 58 17.21 -0.87 -5.39
C VAL A 58 16.69 -0.73 -3.97
N VAL A 59 15.69 -1.56 -3.66
CA VAL A 59 15.18 -1.77 -2.30
C VAL A 59 15.18 -3.26 -1.98
N THR A 60 15.42 -3.60 -0.70
CA THR A 60 15.42 -4.98 -0.23
C THR A 60 14.21 -5.27 0.62
N ALA A 61 13.42 -6.28 0.26
CA ALA A 61 12.35 -6.81 1.08
C ALA A 61 12.80 -8.08 1.82
N MET A 62 12.66 -8.06 3.14
CA MET A 62 12.95 -9.23 3.99
C MET A 62 11.84 -10.27 3.88
N LYS A 63 12.12 -11.51 4.27
CA LYS A 63 11.16 -12.61 4.27
C LYS A 63 9.83 -12.26 4.95
N GLU A 64 9.85 -11.66 6.14
CA GLU A 64 8.62 -11.27 6.83
C GLU A 64 7.77 -10.31 6.01
N THR A 65 8.39 -9.33 5.35
CA THR A 65 7.71 -8.41 4.45
C THR A 65 7.09 -9.14 3.26
N LEU A 66 7.83 -10.06 2.66
CA LEU A 66 7.34 -10.86 1.52
C LEU A 66 6.17 -11.77 1.92
N ASP A 67 6.20 -12.34 3.12
CA ASP A 67 5.14 -13.24 3.62
C ASP A 67 3.84 -12.48 3.94
N ARG A 68 3.92 -11.19 4.30
CA ARG A 68 2.77 -10.36 4.69
C ARG A 68 2.20 -9.50 3.58
N THR A 69 2.90 -9.37 2.46
CA THR A 69 2.57 -8.38 1.43
C THR A 69 2.47 -9.00 0.04
N ASN A 70 1.93 -8.25 -0.90
CA ASN A 70 1.90 -8.67 -2.30
C ASN A 70 3.24 -8.51 -3.04
N LEU A 71 4.30 -7.99 -2.38
CA LEU A 71 5.59 -7.78 -3.03
C LEU A 71 6.21 -9.09 -3.54
N GLY A 72 5.98 -10.20 -2.83
CA GLY A 72 6.45 -11.52 -3.26
C GLY A 72 5.79 -12.04 -4.55
N LEU A 73 4.71 -11.41 -5.02
CA LEU A 73 3.99 -11.77 -6.25
C LEU A 73 4.45 -10.94 -7.46
N LEU A 74 5.25 -9.90 -7.25
CA LEU A 74 5.70 -8.99 -8.31
C LEU A 74 6.58 -9.69 -9.34
N LYS A 75 6.47 -9.23 -10.58
CA LYS A 75 7.25 -9.65 -11.73
C LYS A 75 7.92 -8.45 -12.38
N VAL A 76 8.96 -8.69 -13.15
CA VAL A 76 9.57 -7.68 -14.02
C VAL A 76 8.50 -7.14 -14.98
N GLY A 77 8.41 -5.82 -15.05
CA GLY A 77 7.41 -5.08 -15.81
C GLY A 77 6.17 -4.65 -15.01
N ASP A 78 5.96 -5.18 -13.81
CA ASP A 78 4.82 -4.78 -12.98
C ASP A 78 4.97 -3.33 -12.48
N LYS A 79 3.82 -2.67 -12.31
CA LYS A 79 3.71 -1.33 -11.74
C LYS A 79 3.52 -1.40 -10.24
N VAL A 80 4.24 -0.55 -9.53
CA VAL A 80 4.22 -0.45 -8.07
C VAL A 80 3.94 0.99 -7.68
N ASN A 81 2.90 1.25 -6.92
CA ASN A 81 2.65 2.59 -6.37
C ASN A 81 3.81 3.02 -5.49
N VAL A 82 4.34 4.23 -5.70
CA VAL A 82 5.44 4.77 -4.89
C VAL A 82 5.09 6.12 -4.30
N GLU A 83 5.51 6.30 -3.04
CA GLU A 83 5.40 7.54 -2.29
C GLU A 83 6.68 7.71 -1.46
N ARG A 84 7.33 8.87 -1.56
CA ARG A 84 8.46 9.23 -0.70
C ARG A 84 7.97 9.59 0.71
N SER A 85 8.80 9.39 1.72
CA SER A 85 8.47 9.79 3.08
C SER A 85 8.15 11.29 3.17
N MET A 86 7.13 11.64 3.98
CA MET A 86 6.69 13.01 4.19
C MET A 86 7.80 13.89 4.75
N LEU A 87 7.84 15.13 4.29
CA LEU A 87 8.63 16.20 4.92
C LEU A 87 7.92 16.65 6.21
N MET A 88 8.71 17.08 7.22
CA MET A 88 8.17 17.55 8.52
C MET A 88 7.25 18.78 8.40
N ASN A 89 7.42 19.60 7.36
CA ASN A 89 6.57 20.75 7.05
C ASN A 89 5.62 20.48 5.87
N GLY A 90 5.48 19.22 5.45
CA GLY A 90 4.57 18.79 4.39
C GLY A 90 3.12 18.78 4.85
N ARG A 91 2.20 18.75 3.89
CA ARG A 91 0.76 18.58 4.15
C ARG A 91 0.44 17.11 4.34
N LEU A 92 -0.54 16.82 5.17
CA LEU A 92 -1.14 15.50 5.31
C LEU A 92 -2.46 15.50 4.52
N ASP A 93 -2.38 15.25 3.21
CA ASP A 93 -3.56 15.30 2.33
C ASP A 93 -4.38 13.98 2.35
N GLY A 94 -3.83 12.89 2.88
CA GLY A 94 -4.51 11.62 3.15
C GLY A 94 -4.74 11.40 4.65
N HIS A 95 -4.13 10.34 5.21
CA HIS A 95 -4.14 10.07 6.65
C HIS A 95 -2.73 9.63 7.11
N ILE A 96 -2.55 9.34 8.40
CA ILE A 96 -1.25 8.90 8.93
C ILE A 96 -1.01 7.47 8.48
N VAL A 97 -0.10 7.29 7.53
CA VAL A 97 0.31 6.00 6.96
C VAL A 97 1.74 5.69 7.39
N GLN A 98 1.96 4.51 7.95
CA GLN A 98 3.28 4.11 8.42
C GLN A 98 4.11 3.43 7.33
N GLY A 99 3.45 2.82 6.35
CA GLY A 99 4.08 1.91 5.39
C GLY A 99 4.30 0.53 6.00
N HIS A 100 3.54 0.18 7.02
CA HIS A 100 3.60 -1.10 7.72
C HIS A 100 2.33 -1.90 7.44
N VAL A 101 2.34 -2.58 6.31
CA VAL A 101 1.24 -3.42 5.84
C VAL A 101 0.89 -4.46 6.90
N ASP A 102 -0.39 -4.54 7.24
CA ASP A 102 -0.89 -5.46 8.25
C ASP A 102 -1.14 -6.85 7.66
N GLU A 103 -1.78 -6.88 6.50
CA GLU A 103 -2.13 -8.09 5.78
C GLU A 103 -2.44 -7.79 4.31
N THR A 104 -2.77 -8.82 3.55
CA THR A 104 -3.29 -8.66 2.19
C THR A 104 -4.80 -8.82 2.15
N ALA A 105 -5.43 -8.13 1.20
CA ALA A 105 -6.83 -8.29 0.85
C ALA A 105 -6.96 -8.70 -0.62
N LYS A 106 -8.10 -9.27 -0.99
CA LYS A 106 -8.41 -9.69 -2.36
C LYS A 106 -9.54 -8.84 -2.91
N CYS A 107 -9.38 -8.30 -4.10
CA CYS A 107 -10.48 -7.68 -4.84
C CYS A 107 -11.50 -8.76 -5.22
N ILE A 108 -12.74 -8.65 -4.73
CA ILE A 108 -13.81 -9.62 -4.99
C ILE A 108 -14.90 -9.09 -5.93
N ALA A 109 -14.99 -7.77 -6.11
CA ALA A 109 -15.92 -7.16 -7.06
C ALA A 109 -15.41 -5.79 -7.51
N THR A 110 -15.78 -5.41 -8.74
CA THR A 110 -15.62 -4.05 -9.27
C THR A 110 -16.95 -3.64 -9.91
N GLU A 111 -17.36 -2.39 -9.69
CA GLU A 111 -18.61 -1.84 -10.20
C GLU A 111 -18.38 -0.43 -10.74
N ASP A 112 -18.79 -0.18 -11.97
CA ASP A 112 -18.81 1.16 -12.56
C ASP A 112 -19.99 1.95 -11.99
N ALA A 113 -19.73 3.17 -11.53
CA ALA A 113 -20.70 4.03 -10.87
C ALA A 113 -20.74 5.43 -11.51
N ASP A 114 -20.83 5.49 -12.84
CA ASP A 114 -20.99 6.73 -13.63
C ASP A 114 -20.03 7.86 -13.19
N GLY A 115 -18.75 7.67 -13.48
CA GLY A 115 -17.67 8.61 -13.16
C GLY A 115 -16.77 8.21 -11.98
N SER A 116 -17.03 7.06 -11.36
CA SER A 116 -16.16 6.43 -10.36
C SER A 116 -16.24 4.91 -10.49
N THR A 117 -15.24 4.21 -9.97
CA THR A 117 -15.27 2.75 -9.88
C THR A 117 -15.27 2.33 -8.42
N TYR A 118 -16.25 1.55 -8.01
CA TYR A 118 -16.22 0.89 -6.70
C TYR A 118 -15.42 -0.40 -6.78
N PHE A 119 -14.54 -0.59 -5.82
CA PHE A 119 -13.81 -1.84 -5.59
C PHE A 119 -14.24 -2.42 -4.24
N THR A 120 -14.59 -3.70 -4.24
CA THR A 120 -14.87 -4.44 -3.00
C THR A 120 -13.68 -5.33 -2.70
N PHE A 121 -13.14 -5.19 -1.50
CA PHE A 121 -12.03 -5.99 -0.99
C PHE A 121 -12.47 -6.87 0.15
N GLU A 122 -11.93 -8.09 0.19
CA GLU A 122 -12.09 -9.06 1.27
C GLU A 122 -10.72 -9.35 1.89
N TYR A 123 -10.64 -9.32 3.22
CA TYR A 123 -9.47 -9.69 4.01
C TYR A 123 -9.81 -10.83 4.99
N PRO A 124 -8.82 -11.56 5.55
CA PRO A 124 -9.09 -12.67 6.46
C PRO A 124 -9.90 -12.24 7.68
N GLU A 125 -11.04 -12.88 7.93
CA GLU A 125 -11.82 -12.61 9.13
C GLU A 125 -11.07 -13.12 10.38
N ASN A 126 -10.69 -12.19 11.27
CA ASN A 126 -9.99 -12.51 12.51
C ASN A 126 -10.48 -11.63 13.66
N ARG A 127 -11.39 -12.18 14.49
CA ARG A 127 -11.98 -11.47 15.63
C ARG A 127 -10.97 -11.01 16.65
N GLU A 128 -9.88 -11.75 16.88
CA GLU A 128 -8.84 -11.37 17.82
C GLU A 128 -7.99 -10.19 17.28
N MET A 129 -7.75 -10.15 15.99
CA MET A 129 -7.11 -9.01 15.35
C MET A 129 -8.06 -7.80 15.33
N ALA A 130 -9.34 -7.97 15.06
CA ALA A 130 -10.32 -6.89 15.12
C ALA A 130 -10.35 -6.19 16.49
N LYS A 131 -10.27 -6.96 17.60
CA LYS A 131 -10.14 -6.41 18.97
C LYS A 131 -8.87 -5.58 19.18
N LYS A 132 -7.87 -5.74 18.33
CA LYS A 132 -6.60 -4.99 18.36
C LYS A 132 -6.59 -3.80 17.42
N GLY A 133 -7.73 -3.46 16.78
CA GLY A 133 -7.85 -2.31 15.88
C GLY A 133 -7.60 -2.61 14.40
N TYR A 134 -7.55 -3.89 14.02
CA TYR A 134 -7.39 -4.34 12.64
C TYR A 134 -8.78 -4.55 12.02
N PHE A 135 -9.46 -3.46 11.70
CA PHE A 135 -10.78 -3.46 11.07
C PHE A 135 -11.04 -2.13 10.37
N THR A 136 -11.98 -2.14 9.44
CA THR A 136 -12.42 -0.94 8.72
C THR A 136 -13.66 -0.32 9.39
N VAL A 137 -13.74 1.01 9.34
CA VAL A 137 -14.87 1.79 9.90
C VAL A 137 -15.52 2.57 8.77
N ASP A 138 -16.86 2.61 8.74
CA ASP A 138 -17.56 3.40 7.73
C ASP A 138 -17.14 4.87 7.78
N LYS A 139 -16.80 5.43 6.61
CA LYS A 139 -16.20 6.75 6.45
C LYS A 139 -14.84 6.95 7.14
N GLY A 140 -14.23 5.87 7.68
CA GLY A 140 -12.85 5.89 8.14
C GLY A 140 -11.86 5.78 6.98
N SER A 141 -10.57 5.81 7.32
CA SER A 141 -9.47 5.70 6.36
C SER A 141 -8.86 4.30 6.37
N VAL A 142 -8.35 3.89 5.22
CA VAL A 142 -7.58 2.67 5.02
C VAL A 142 -6.63 2.88 3.86
N THR A 143 -5.47 2.21 3.83
CA THR A 143 -4.67 2.15 2.61
C THR A 143 -4.86 0.84 1.87
N VAL A 144 -5.00 0.94 0.56
CA VAL A 144 -4.94 -0.20 -0.37
C VAL A 144 -3.78 0.04 -1.32
N ASN A 145 -2.78 -0.84 -1.34
CA ASN A 145 -1.53 -0.64 -2.07
C ASN A 145 -0.92 0.76 -1.83
N GLY A 146 -0.97 1.23 -0.58
CA GLY A 146 -0.44 2.54 -0.19
C GLY A 146 -1.35 3.73 -0.48
N VAL A 147 -2.44 3.58 -1.23
CA VAL A 147 -3.39 4.66 -1.52
C VAL A 147 -4.30 4.90 -0.33
N SER A 148 -4.34 6.11 0.22
CA SER A 148 -5.28 6.54 1.26
C SER A 148 -6.69 6.64 0.70
N LEU A 149 -7.63 5.89 1.25
CA LEU A 149 -8.99 5.79 0.73
C LEU A 149 -10.02 5.84 1.86
N THR A 150 -11.19 6.37 1.51
CA THR A 150 -12.34 6.38 2.42
C THR A 150 -13.09 5.06 2.29
N VAL A 151 -13.33 4.43 3.43
CA VAL A 151 -14.08 3.18 3.55
C VAL A 151 -15.58 3.44 3.33
N CYS A 152 -16.21 2.58 2.54
CA CYS A 152 -17.65 2.51 2.34
C CYS A 152 -18.14 1.09 2.64
N ASN A 153 -19.37 0.96 3.16
CA ASN A 153 -20.07 -0.31 3.34
C ASN A 153 -19.22 -1.43 3.99
N PRO A 154 -18.53 -1.17 5.12
CA PRO A 154 -17.72 -2.19 5.77
C PRO A 154 -18.59 -3.30 6.39
N THR A 155 -18.09 -4.53 6.36
CA THR A 155 -18.62 -5.68 7.11
C THR A 155 -17.55 -6.17 8.09
N SER A 156 -17.67 -7.40 8.60
CA SER A 156 -16.64 -8.00 9.46
C SER A 156 -15.28 -8.17 8.77
N ASN A 157 -15.27 -8.39 7.45
CA ASN A 157 -14.06 -8.69 6.69
C ASN A 157 -14.10 -8.20 5.23
N THR A 158 -15.07 -7.38 4.87
CA THR A 158 -15.11 -6.73 3.56
C THR A 158 -15.32 -5.24 3.70
N PHE A 159 -14.89 -4.49 2.71
CA PHE A 159 -15.17 -3.07 2.56
C PHE A 159 -15.16 -2.66 1.09
N GLN A 160 -15.74 -1.52 0.81
CA GLN A 160 -15.68 -0.90 -0.51
C GLN A 160 -14.90 0.41 -0.45
N VAL A 161 -14.33 0.79 -1.57
CA VAL A 161 -13.75 2.10 -1.82
C VAL A 161 -14.23 2.62 -3.18
N ALA A 162 -14.52 3.92 -3.26
CA ALA A 162 -14.85 4.58 -4.51
C ALA A 162 -13.59 5.25 -5.07
N ILE A 163 -13.20 4.87 -6.27
CA ILE A 163 -12.01 5.39 -6.95
C ILE A 163 -12.43 6.36 -8.03
N ILE A 164 -12.01 7.62 -7.90
CA ILE A 164 -12.22 8.66 -8.91
C ILE A 164 -11.27 8.46 -10.10
N PRO A 165 -11.60 8.96 -11.31
CA PRO A 165 -10.79 8.76 -12.51
C PRO A 165 -9.33 9.14 -12.32
N TYR A 166 -9.04 10.25 -11.66
CA TYR A 166 -7.67 10.69 -11.38
C TYR A 166 -6.85 9.62 -10.62
N THR A 167 -7.40 9.09 -9.51
CA THR A 167 -6.72 8.04 -8.72
C THR A 167 -6.58 6.75 -9.52
N PHE A 168 -7.60 6.39 -10.31
CA PHE A 168 -7.56 5.22 -11.18
C PHE A 168 -6.41 5.29 -12.20
N GLU A 169 -6.21 6.45 -12.83
CA GLU A 169 -5.21 6.64 -13.88
C GLU A 169 -3.78 6.81 -13.32
N HIS A 170 -3.64 7.36 -12.11
CA HIS A 170 -2.34 7.72 -11.53
C HIS A 170 -1.84 6.72 -10.47
N THR A 171 -2.55 5.61 -10.28
CA THR A 171 -2.14 4.53 -9.38
C THR A 171 -2.34 3.17 -10.05
N ASN A 172 -1.81 2.11 -9.46
CA ASN A 172 -2.01 0.75 -9.99
C ASN A 172 -3.44 0.23 -9.79
N PHE A 173 -4.40 1.07 -9.36
CA PHE A 173 -5.82 0.72 -9.39
C PHE A 173 -6.33 0.43 -10.81
N CYS A 174 -5.72 1.01 -11.84
CA CYS A 174 -6.03 0.70 -13.24
C CYS A 174 -5.79 -0.78 -13.62
N ASP A 175 -4.93 -1.48 -12.90
CA ASP A 175 -4.57 -2.88 -13.14
C ASP A 175 -5.31 -3.84 -12.19
N ILE A 176 -6.03 -3.32 -11.15
CA ILE A 176 -6.78 -4.13 -10.19
C ILE A 176 -8.06 -4.68 -10.84
N LYS A 177 -8.23 -5.99 -10.73
CA LYS A 177 -9.42 -6.73 -11.18
C LYS A 177 -9.81 -7.77 -10.14
N VAL A 178 -10.99 -8.36 -10.29
CA VAL A 178 -11.43 -9.46 -9.43
C VAL A 178 -10.37 -10.56 -9.37
N GLY A 179 -9.95 -10.91 -8.17
CA GLY A 179 -8.88 -11.85 -7.87
C GLY A 179 -7.52 -11.21 -7.57
N THR A 180 -7.31 -9.92 -7.85
CA THR A 180 -6.05 -9.23 -7.54
C THR A 180 -5.85 -9.16 -6.02
N VAL A 181 -4.63 -9.49 -5.58
CA VAL A 181 -4.19 -9.38 -4.18
C VAL A 181 -3.55 -8.02 -3.96
N VAL A 182 -4.00 -7.28 -2.96
CA VAL A 182 -3.53 -5.94 -2.60
C VAL A 182 -3.02 -5.92 -1.17
N ASN A 183 -2.13 -4.98 -0.86
CA ASN A 183 -1.68 -4.72 0.51
C ASN A 183 -2.71 -3.86 1.24
N LEU A 184 -2.94 -4.16 2.51
CA LEU A 184 -3.87 -3.46 3.39
C LEU A 184 -3.14 -2.97 4.65
N GLU A 185 -3.23 -1.67 4.93
CA GLU A 185 -2.83 -1.10 6.21
C GLU A 185 -4.04 -0.39 6.83
N PHE A 186 -4.46 -0.87 8.02
CA PHE A 186 -5.53 -0.24 8.78
C PHE A 186 -5.05 1.05 9.47
N ASP A 187 -5.97 1.99 9.68
CA ASP A 187 -5.64 3.26 10.34
C ASP A 187 -4.99 3.00 11.71
N ILE A 188 -3.80 3.56 11.91
CA ILE A 188 -3.01 3.40 13.13
C ILE A 188 -3.76 3.88 14.39
N LEU A 189 -4.66 4.84 14.25
CA LEU A 189 -5.44 5.35 15.39
C LEU A 189 -6.31 4.26 16.00
N GLY A 190 -6.93 3.40 15.19
CA GLY A 190 -7.72 2.27 15.67
C GLY A 190 -6.89 1.31 16.53
N LYS A 191 -5.66 1.03 16.10
CA LYS A 191 -4.72 0.13 16.82
C LYS A 191 -4.30 0.72 18.18
N TYR A 192 -3.99 2.01 18.24
CA TYR A 192 -3.64 2.66 19.52
C TYR A 192 -4.84 2.73 20.46
N ILE A 193 -6.02 3.10 20.00
CA ILE A 193 -7.25 3.15 20.80
C ILE A 193 -7.57 1.76 21.38
N ALA A 194 -7.56 0.72 20.54
CA ALA A 194 -7.79 -0.65 20.96
C ALA A 194 -6.77 -1.11 22.01
N ARG A 195 -5.50 -0.75 21.85
CA ARG A 195 -4.45 -1.09 22.83
C ARG A 195 -4.65 -0.39 24.18
N LEU A 196 -5.04 0.89 24.17
CA LEU A 196 -5.28 1.65 25.40
C LEU A 196 -6.49 1.12 26.20
N GLN A 197 -7.50 0.56 25.52
CA GLN A 197 -8.66 -0.06 26.16
C GLN A 197 -8.35 -1.41 26.84
N GLN A 198 -7.18 -2.00 26.58
CA GLN A 198 -6.73 -3.27 27.15
C GLN A 198 -5.77 -3.09 28.34
N LEU A 199 -5.40 -1.86 28.67
CA LEU A 199 -4.55 -1.50 29.82
C LEU A 199 -5.40 -1.13 31.03
#